data_d766ba1e558fcb178d4d057d2cc02819
#
_entry.id   d766ba1e558fcb178d4d057d2cc02819
#
_cell.length_a   1.000
_cell.length_b   1.000
_cell.length_c   1.000
_cell.angle_alpha   90.00
_cell.angle_beta   90.00
_cell.angle_gamma   90.00
#
_symmetry.space_group_name_H-M   'P 1'
#
loop_
_entity.id
_entity.type
_entity.pdbx_description
1 polymer ?
#
loop_
_entity_poly.entity_id
_entity_poly.type
_entity_poly.pdbx_seq_one_letter_code
_entity_poly.pdbx_strand_id
1 'polypeptide(L)'
;MRMRFKPYARPELLACDFHVHEPLTHGGHWHELYARPDQPWHLELGCGKGGFLAQIAPAHPDINYLGIDITDKVLILAKRKVEAAYAARGIPADNVKIASLDIERLGNAFTPEDRVSRIYINFCNPWSKNAGSNKHRLTHPRQLLQYRQLMDEGAEIWFKTDDDDLFRDSLSYFPAAGFEITWQTFDLHKNEPDWNLRTEHEGMFSEQGIPIKALIARKGPDNTVTWVEPKALARQQEAEDDAD
;
A
#
# COMPACT_ATOMS: atom_id res chain seq x y z
N MET A 1 4.04 -16.97 9.19
CA MET A 1 4.10 -17.30 10.65
C MET A 1 2.92 -16.66 11.36
N ARG A 2 2.09 -17.41 12.08
CA ARG A 2 0.92 -16.84 12.79
C ARG A 2 1.39 -16.12 14.06
N MET A 3 1.23 -14.80 14.13
CA MET A 3 1.61 -14.02 15.31
C MET A 3 0.75 -14.38 16.53
N ARG A 4 1.38 -14.48 17.72
CA ARG A 4 0.68 -14.72 18.98
C ARG A 4 -0.28 -13.57 19.32
N PHE A 5 -1.39 -13.88 19.99
CA PHE A 5 -2.30 -12.88 20.52
C PHE A 5 -1.57 -11.96 21.53
N LYS A 6 -1.82 -10.66 21.42
CA LYS A 6 -1.23 -9.63 22.28
C LYS A 6 -2.38 -8.84 22.95
N PRO A 7 -2.76 -9.17 24.18
CA PRO A 7 -3.92 -8.53 24.84
C PRO A 7 -3.74 -7.03 25.06
N TYR A 8 -2.52 -6.56 25.15
CA TYR A 8 -2.17 -5.15 25.32
C TYR A 8 -2.25 -4.33 24.01
N ALA A 9 -2.31 -4.98 22.83
CA ALA A 9 -2.21 -4.28 21.56
C ALA A 9 -3.36 -3.29 21.34
N ARG A 10 -4.61 -3.75 21.51
CA ARG A 10 -5.77 -2.89 21.29
C ARG A 10 -5.88 -1.74 22.30
N PRO A 11 -5.75 -1.93 23.62
CA PRO A 11 -5.73 -0.82 24.58
C PRO A 11 -4.63 0.22 24.30
N GLU A 12 -3.42 -0.22 23.94
CA GLU A 12 -2.31 0.69 23.64
C GLU A 12 -2.52 1.43 22.31
N LEU A 13 -3.12 0.80 21.30
CA LEU A 13 -3.50 1.48 20.06
C LEU A 13 -4.61 2.51 20.32
N LEU A 14 -5.60 2.19 21.15
CA LEU A 14 -6.68 3.11 21.51
C LEU A 14 -6.17 4.38 22.24
N ALA A 15 -5.03 4.29 22.90
CA ALA A 15 -4.39 5.44 23.57
C ALA A 15 -3.40 6.19 22.65
N CYS A 16 -3.30 5.83 21.36
CA CYS A 16 -2.34 6.40 20.42
C CYS A 16 -2.97 7.51 19.58
N ASP A 17 -2.45 8.73 19.63
CA ASP A 17 -2.98 9.92 18.93
C ASP A 17 -2.92 9.82 17.40
N PHE A 18 -2.03 9.00 16.87
CA PHE A 18 -1.92 8.79 15.42
C PHE A 18 -2.52 7.45 14.94
N HIS A 19 -3.20 6.69 15.83
CA HIS A 19 -3.98 5.53 15.41
C HIS A 19 -5.43 5.94 15.11
N VAL A 20 -5.93 5.60 13.91
CA VAL A 20 -7.31 5.88 13.50
C VAL A 20 -8.22 4.74 13.96
N HIS A 21 -9.13 5.02 14.89
CA HIS A 21 -9.95 4.00 15.57
C HIS A 21 -11.10 3.47 14.72
N GLU A 22 -11.74 4.36 13.94
CA GLU A 22 -12.93 4.07 13.14
C GLU A 22 -12.67 4.39 11.66
N PRO A 23 -11.76 3.68 11.01
CA PRO A 23 -11.28 4.03 9.67
C PRO A 23 -12.37 4.03 8.59
N LEU A 24 -13.51 3.36 8.81
CA LEU A 24 -14.62 3.31 7.85
C LEU A 24 -15.49 4.58 7.86
N THR A 25 -15.27 5.51 8.79
CA THR A 25 -16.07 6.73 8.94
C THR A 25 -15.42 7.96 8.30
N HIS A 26 -14.22 7.83 7.74
CA HIS A 26 -13.42 8.96 7.26
C HIS A 26 -13.37 9.10 5.73
N GLY A 27 -14.15 8.31 4.97
CA GLY A 27 -14.17 8.40 3.51
C GLY A 27 -14.43 9.83 3.01
N GLY A 28 -13.52 10.39 2.20
CA GLY A 28 -13.53 11.76 1.72
C GLY A 28 -12.97 12.80 2.70
N HIS A 29 -12.61 12.39 3.93
CA HIS A 29 -12.20 13.29 5.03
C HIS A 29 -10.90 12.85 5.71
N TRP A 30 -10.16 11.89 5.14
CA TRP A 30 -8.92 11.39 5.74
C TRP A 30 -7.87 12.47 5.98
N HIS A 31 -7.76 13.45 5.08
CA HIS A 31 -6.83 14.56 5.16
C HIS A 31 -7.08 15.45 6.40
N GLU A 32 -8.33 15.55 6.88
CA GLU A 32 -8.71 16.33 8.05
C GLU A 32 -8.13 15.77 9.37
N LEU A 33 -7.67 14.52 9.38
CA LEU A 33 -7.04 13.89 10.54
C LEU A 33 -5.60 14.36 10.81
N TYR A 34 -5.02 15.15 9.91
CA TYR A 34 -3.64 15.63 10.01
C TYR A 34 -3.60 17.10 10.43
N ALA A 35 -2.51 17.49 11.11
CA ALA A 35 -2.30 18.89 11.51
C ALA A 35 -2.21 19.85 10.31
N ARG A 36 -1.82 19.31 9.14
CA ARG A 36 -1.68 20.05 7.88
C ARG A 36 -2.42 19.30 6.77
N PRO A 37 -3.74 19.47 6.65
CA PRO A 37 -4.60 18.69 5.72
C PRO A 37 -4.27 18.92 4.24
N ASP A 38 -3.72 20.08 3.87
CA ASP A 38 -3.43 20.43 2.47
C ASP A 38 -2.11 19.82 1.93
N GLN A 39 -1.36 19.10 2.78
CA GLN A 39 -0.13 18.45 2.34
C GLN A 39 -0.42 17.24 1.44
N PRO A 40 0.53 16.89 0.51
CA PRO A 40 0.45 15.65 -0.23
C PRO A 40 0.23 14.45 0.68
N TRP A 41 -0.59 13.49 0.25
CA TRP A 41 -0.95 12.35 1.07
C TRP A 41 -0.49 11.04 0.44
N HIS A 42 0.26 10.26 1.21
CA HIS A 42 0.84 8.99 0.79
C HIS A 42 0.31 7.84 1.64
N LEU A 43 0.04 6.69 1.00
CA LEU A 43 -0.38 5.45 1.67
C LEU A 43 0.73 4.40 1.62
N GLU A 44 0.92 3.66 2.72
CA GLU A 44 1.62 2.37 2.70
C GLU A 44 0.61 1.25 2.92
N LEU A 45 0.45 0.38 1.92
CA LEU A 45 -0.44 -0.77 1.97
C LEU A 45 0.32 -2.01 2.46
N GLY A 46 -0.10 -2.55 3.61
CA GLY A 46 0.61 -3.61 4.30
C GLY A 46 1.82 -3.10 5.07
N CYS A 47 1.67 -2.03 5.86
CA CYS A 47 2.78 -1.38 6.56
C CYS A 47 3.47 -2.29 7.60
N GLY A 48 2.88 -3.42 7.93
CA GLY A 48 3.45 -4.42 8.81
C GLY A 48 3.89 -3.81 10.15
N LYS A 49 5.17 -4.01 10.50
CA LYS A 49 5.76 -3.50 11.74
C LYS A 49 6.16 -2.02 11.67
N GLY A 50 5.80 -1.31 10.60
CA GLY A 50 6.02 0.13 10.45
C GLY A 50 7.47 0.57 10.21
N GLY A 51 8.34 -0.33 9.76
CA GLY A 51 9.75 0.01 9.56
C GLY A 51 9.99 1.04 8.47
N PHE A 52 9.18 1.04 7.42
CA PHE A 52 9.22 2.05 6.36
C PHE A 52 8.64 3.38 6.84
N LEU A 53 7.43 3.38 7.43
CA LEU A 53 6.81 4.59 7.98
C LEU A 53 7.69 5.31 9.00
N ALA A 54 8.33 4.56 9.91
CA ALA A 54 9.23 5.12 10.92
C ALA A 54 10.47 5.80 10.34
N GLN A 55 10.84 5.47 9.10
CA GLN A 55 11.95 6.12 8.40
C GLN A 55 11.46 7.31 7.57
N ILE A 56 10.43 7.10 6.74
CA ILE A 56 10.02 8.08 5.73
C ILE A 56 9.25 9.26 6.33
N ALA A 57 8.30 9.01 7.24
CA ALA A 57 7.40 10.05 7.70
C ALA A 57 8.12 11.17 8.49
N PRO A 58 9.03 10.87 9.45
CA PRO A 58 9.78 11.94 10.13
C PRO A 58 10.88 12.57 9.28
N ALA A 59 11.23 11.97 8.11
CA ALA A 59 12.18 12.57 7.16
C ALA A 59 11.52 13.58 6.22
N HIS A 60 10.21 13.47 6.00
CA HIS A 60 9.43 14.30 5.09
C HIS A 60 8.22 14.91 5.81
N PRO A 61 8.43 15.93 6.68
CA PRO A 61 7.36 16.54 7.48
C PRO A 61 6.35 17.34 6.63
N ASP A 62 6.63 17.56 5.37
CA ASP A 62 5.81 18.22 4.35
C ASP A 62 4.83 17.26 3.63
N ILE A 63 4.83 15.97 3.99
CA ILE A 63 3.97 14.94 3.42
C ILE A 63 3.23 14.22 4.54
N ASN A 64 1.93 13.99 4.37
CA ASN A 64 1.11 13.19 5.27
C ASN A 64 1.17 11.70 4.89
N TYR A 65 1.32 10.82 5.86
CA TYR A 65 1.46 9.38 5.66
C TYR A 65 0.38 8.59 6.39
N LEU A 66 -0.21 7.60 5.73
CA LEU A 66 -1.07 6.60 6.35
C LEU A 66 -0.51 5.19 6.10
N GLY A 67 -0.24 4.45 7.16
CA GLY A 67 0.08 3.04 7.09
C GLY A 67 -1.13 2.17 7.40
N ILE A 68 -1.41 1.22 6.54
CA ILE A 68 -2.54 0.30 6.69
C ILE A 68 -2.02 -1.13 6.86
N ASP A 69 -2.56 -1.85 7.83
CA ASP A 69 -2.39 -3.30 7.98
C ASP A 69 -3.70 -3.90 8.53
N ILE A 70 -3.89 -5.21 8.35
CA ILE A 70 -5.15 -5.86 8.71
C ILE A 70 -5.27 -6.17 10.21
N THR A 71 -4.16 -6.12 10.98
CA THR A 71 -4.19 -6.62 12.37
C THR A 71 -3.55 -5.68 13.40
N ASP A 72 -4.26 -5.46 14.51
CA ASP A 72 -3.74 -4.74 15.68
C ASP A 72 -2.43 -5.33 16.23
N LYS A 73 -2.24 -6.65 16.10
CA LYS A 73 -1.02 -7.36 16.56
C LYS A 73 0.25 -6.91 15.86
N VAL A 74 0.12 -6.43 14.64
CA VAL A 74 1.20 -5.90 13.83
C VAL A 74 1.31 -4.41 14.03
N LEU A 75 0.18 -3.70 13.95
CA LEU A 75 0.12 -2.24 14.10
C LEU A 75 0.67 -1.73 15.44
N ILE A 76 0.54 -2.51 16.53
CA ILE A 76 1.16 -2.13 17.81
C ILE A 76 2.69 -2.05 17.72
N LEU A 77 3.33 -2.83 16.84
CA LEU A 77 4.76 -2.74 16.60
C LEU A 77 5.09 -1.53 15.70
N ALA A 78 4.24 -1.25 14.73
CA ALA A 78 4.35 -0.05 13.89
C ALA A 78 4.23 1.21 14.75
N LYS A 79 3.22 1.28 15.62
CA LYS A 79 3.03 2.37 16.58
C LYS A 79 4.31 2.64 17.35
N ARG A 80 4.88 1.63 18.02
CA ARG A 80 6.08 1.78 18.85
C ARG A 80 7.31 2.23 18.06
N LYS A 81 7.48 1.74 16.81
CA LYS A 81 8.60 2.17 15.97
C LYS A 81 8.44 3.62 15.50
N VAL A 82 7.26 4.01 15.09
CA VAL A 82 6.96 5.38 14.69
C VAL A 82 7.21 6.32 15.87
N GLU A 83 6.66 6.04 17.05
CA GLU A 83 6.91 6.84 18.26
C GLU A 83 8.39 7.00 18.56
N ALA A 84 9.15 5.91 18.54
CA ALA A 84 10.58 5.95 18.81
C ALA A 84 11.34 6.80 17.77
N ALA A 85 10.95 6.73 16.49
CA ALA A 85 11.58 7.49 15.42
C ALA A 85 11.33 9.00 15.55
N TYR A 86 10.11 9.40 15.89
CA TYR A 86 9.77 10.80 16.13
C TYR A 86 10.39 11.33 17.42
N ALA A 87 10.35 10.56 18.49
CA ALA A 87 11.00 10.90 19.77
C ALA A 87 12.52 11.10 19.61
N ALA A 88 13.19 10.25 18.84
CA ALA A 88 14.62 10.38 18.57
C ALA A 88 14.99 11.69 17.82
N ARG A 89 14.04 12.28 17.10
CA ARG A 89 14.20 13.56 16.41
C ARG A 89 13.68 14.75 17.22
N GLY A 90 12.98 14.52 18.31
CA GLY A 90 12.38 15.56 19.14
C GLY A 90 11.25 16.33 18.44
N ILE A 91 10.54 15.69 17.50
CA ILE A 91 9.43 16.30 16.73
C ILE A 91 8.11 15.57 16.99
N PRO A 92 6.95 16.22 16.84
CA PRO A 92 5.65 15.58 16.97
C PRO A 92 5.34 14.66 15.80
N ALA A 93 4.58 13.57 16.06
CA ALA A 93 4.10 12.64 15.03
C ALA A 93 2.78 13.15 14.41
N ASP A 94 2.79 14.34 13.82
CA ASP A 94 1.61 15.05 13.34
C ASP A 94 1.28 14.82 11.85
N ASN A 95 2.24 14.27 11.09
CA ASN A 95 2.10 13.94 9.68
C ASN A 95 2.02 12.43 9.40
N VAL A 96 1.77 11.60 10.42
CA VAL A 96 1.64 10.14 10.27
C VAL A 96 0.40 9.63 10.97
N LYS A 97 -0.28 8.68 10.32
CA LYS A 97 -1.39 7.91 10.90
C LYS A 97 -1.20 6.42 10.60
N ILE A 98 -1.79 5.56 11.43
CA ILE A 98 -1.89 4.12 11.18
C ILE A 98 -3.34 3.67 11.38
N ALA A 99 -3.80 2.71 10.58
CA ALA A 99 -5.15 2.20 10.66
C ALA A 99 -5.23 0.69 10.43
N SER A 100 -6.14 0.02 11.14
CA SER A 100 -6.47 -1.39 10.92
C SER A 100 -7.55 -1.49 9.85
N LEU A 101 -7.18 -1.91 8.64
CA LEU A 101 -8.08 -2.03 7.48
C LEU A 101 -7.75 -3.25 6.63
N ASP A 102 -8.81 -3.84 6.06
CA ASP A 102 -8.69 -4.83 5.01
C ASP A 102 -8.46 -4.14 3.66
N ILE A 103 -7.25 -4.25 3.12
CA ILE A 103 -6.84 -3.61 1.87
C ILE A 103 -7.66 -4.12 0.68
N GLU A 104 -8.17 -5.36 0.72
CA GLU A 104 -9.04 -5.87 -0.34
C GLU A 104 -10.38 -5.12 -0.42
N ARG A 105 -10.72 -4.30 0.57
CA ARG A 105 -11.98 -3.57 0.73
C ARG A 105 -11.77 -2.08 0.97
N LEU A 106 -10.75 -1.48 0.35
CA LEU A 106 -10.45 -0.05 0.54
C LEU A 106 -11.64 0.86 0.20
N GLY A 107 -12.44 0.51 -0.81
CA GLY A 107 -13.64 1.26 -1.17
C GLY A 107 -14.70 1.39 -0.06
N ASN A 108 -14.58 0.65 1.06
CA ASN A 108 -15.42 0.83 2.23
C ASN A 108 -14.94 1.97 3.16
N ALA A 109 -13.68 2.39 3.02
CA ALA A 109 -13.04 3.37 3.89
C ALA A 109 -12.56 4.63 3.14
N PHE A 110 -12.45 4.54 1.82
CA PHE A 110 -11.96 5.62 0.97
C PHE A 110 -12.95 5.94 -0.14
N THR A 111 -12.94 7.19 -0.56
CA THR A 111 -13.73 7.70 -1.69
C THR A 111 -12.81 8.44 -2.69
N PRO A 112 -13.27 8.78 -3.88
CA PRO A 112 -12.47 9.54 -4.85
C PRO A 112 -12.01 10.93 -4.36
N GLU A 113 -12.67 11.49 -3.34
CA GLU A 113 -12.34 12.77 -2.74
C GLU A 113 -11.06 12.71 -1.88
N ASP A 114 -10.61 11.53 -1.48
CA ASP A 114 -9.44 11.35 -0.60
C ASP A 114 -8.09 11.67 -1.28
N ARG A 115 -8.01 11.60 -2.61
CA ARG A 115 -6.93 12.16 -3.45
C ARG A 115 -5.50 11.80 -3.02
N VAL A 116 -5.17 10.53 -3.12
CA VAL A 116 -3.84 10.00 -2.78
C VAL A 116 -2.83 10.32 -3.87
N SER A 117 -1.70 10.92 -3.53
CA SER A 117 -0.62 11.26 -4.46
C SER A 117 0.43 10.16 -4.63
N ARG A 118 0.56 9.24 -3.67
CA ARG A 118 1.45 8.06 -3.81
C ARG A 118 1.01 6.89 -2.95
N ILE A 119 1.17 5.67 -3.48
CA ILE A 119 0.98 4.42 -2.76
C ILE A 119 2.30 3.64 -2.73
N TYR A 120 2.66 3.13 -1.55
CA TYR A 120 3.78 2.21 -1.36
C TYR A 120 3.26 0.81 -1.09
N ILE A 121 3.83 -0.19 -1.78
CA ILE A 121 3.58 -1.62 -1.57
C ILE A 121 4.95 -2.28 -1.36
N ASN A 122 5.31 -2.53 -0.09
CA ASN A 122 6.61 -3.06 0.26
C ASN A 122 6.48 -4.50 0.78
N PHE A 123 7.01 -5.49 0.06
CA PHE A 123 7.10 -6.89 0.49
C PHE A 123 5.76 -7.51 0.91
N CYS A 124 4.71 -7.25 0.13
CA CYS A 124 3.40 -7.84 0.36
C CYS A 124 3.40 -9.36 0.12
N ASN A 125 2.39 -10.05 0.67
CA ASN A 125 2.24 -11.49 0.49
C ASN A 125 2.09 -11.86 -1.00
N PRO A 126 2.96 -12.73 -1.55
CA PRO A 126 2.94 -13.09 -2.97
C PRO A 126 1.81 -14.04 -3.36
N TRP A 127 1.14 -14.69 -2.40
CA TRP A 127 0.04 -15.65 -2.66
C TRP A 127 0.42 -16.73 -3.68
N SER A 128 1.66 -17.21 -3.66
CA SER A 128 2.25 -18.08 -4.70
C SER A 128 1.76 -19.53 -4.69
N LYS A 129 1.02 -19.96 -3.67
CA LYS A 129 0.69 -21.38 -3.48
C LYS A 129 -0.41 -21.93 -4.39
N ASN A 130 -1.32 -21.09 -4.90
CA ASN A 130 -2.41 -21.51 -5.78
C ASN A 130 -2.75 -20.40 -6.77
N ALA A 131 -2.88 -20.69 -8.06
CA ALA A 131 -3.25 -19.71 -9.09
C ALA A 131 -4.55 -18.95 -8.76
N GLY A 132 -5.54 -19.61 -8.14
CA GLY A 132 -6.78 -18.97 -7.69
C GLY A 132 -6.59 -17.96 -6.54
N SER A 133 -5.42 -17.92 -5.88
CA SER A 133 -5.10 -16.97 -4.81
C SER A 133 -4.50 -15.66 -5.31
N ASN A 134 -4.10 -15.59 -6.59
CA ASN A 134 -3.46 -14.39 -7.16
C ASN A 134 -4.34 -13.13 -7.06
N LYS A 135 -5.67 -13.29 -7.07
CA LYS A 135 -6.64 -12.19 -6.88
C LYS A 135 -6.49 -11.44 -5.53
N HIS A 136 -5.83 -12.04 -4.54
CA HIS A 136 -5.54 -11.44 -3.22
C HIS A 136 -4.22 -10.65 -3.19
N ARG A 137 -3.42 -10.71 -4.26
CA ARG A 137 -2.20 -9.91 -4.37
C ARG A 137 -2.54 -8.43 -4.41
N LEU A 138 -1.80 -7.61 -3.68
CA LEU A 138 -2.02 -6.16 -3.66
C LEU A 138 -1.77 -5.50 -5.03
N THR A 139 -0.99 -6.13 -5.89
CA THR A 139 -0.73 -5.68 -7.27
C THR A 139 -1.69 -6.28 -8.31
N HIS A 140 -2.64 -7.15 -7.92
CA HIS A 140 -3.61 -7.70 -8.86
C HIS A 140 -4.49 -6.58 -9.46
N PRO A 141 -4.89 -6.63 -10.76
CA PRO A 141 -5.68 -5.56 -11.40
C PRO A 141 -6.93 -5.18 -10.63
N ARG A 142 -7.62 -6.16 -10.04
CA ARG A 142 -8.80 -5.93 -9.18
C ARG A 142 -8.49 -4.94 -8.03
N GLN A 143 -7.31 -5.03 -7.42
CA GLN A 143 -6.90 -4.15 -6.34
C GLN A 143 -6.41 -2.81 -6.90
N LEU A 144 -5.61 -2.85 -7.96
CA LEU A 144 -5.11 -1.65 -8.63
C LEU A 144 -6.24 -0.74 -9.11
N LEU A 145 -7.35 -1.30 -9.58
CA LEU A 145 -8.54 -0.53 -9.98
C LEU A 145 -9.21 0.18 -8.79
N GLN A 146 -9.21 -0.44 -7.59
CA GLN A 146 -9.67 0.27 -6.38
C GLN A 146 -8.74 1.46 -6.06
N TYR A 147 -7.41 1.26 -6.15
CA TYR A 147 -6.45 2.33 -5.89
C TYR A 147 -6.59 3.49 -6.88
N ARG A 148 -6.84 3.19 -8.16
CA ARG A 148 -7.08 4.24 -9.17
C ARG A 148 -8.17 5.22 -8.78
N GLN A 149 -9.24 4.76 -8.13
CA GLN A 149 -10.39 5.60 -7.76
C GLN A 149 -10.03 6.67 -6.74
N LEU A 150 -9.07 6.39 -5.85
CA LEU A 150 -8.65 7.31 -4.80
C LEU A 150 -7.34 8.05 -5.11
N MET A 151 -6.70 7.76 -6.24
CA MET A 151 -5.45 8.39 -6.64
C MET A 151 -5.67 9.57 -7.58
N ASP A 152 -4.87 10.62 -7.40
CA ASP A 152 -4.79 11.73 -8.36
C ASP A 152 -4.29 11.27 -9.73
N GLU A 153 -4.57 12.04 -10.78
CA GLU A 153 -3.93 11.82 -12.09
C GLU A 153 -2.42 12.02 -11.97
N GLY A 154 -1.66 11.12 -12.58
CA GLY A 154 -0.21 11.13 -12.49
C GLY A 154 0.37 10.68 -11.14
N ALA A 155 -0.49 10.33 -10.16
CA ALA A 155 -0.05 9.71 -8.90
C ALA A 155 0.63 8.37 -9.15
N GLU A 156 1.53 7.97 -8.26
CA GLU A 156 2.42 6.83 -8.46
C GLU A 156 2.18 5.71 -7.46
N ILE A 157 2.39 4.47 -7.91
CA ILE A 157 2.55 3.30 -7.04
C ILE A 157 4.01 2.87 -7.08
N TRP A 158 4.65 2.80 -5.91
CA TRP A 158 6.00 2.31 -5.73
C TRP A 158 5.94 0.92 -5.11
N PHE A 159 6.40 -0.07 -5.84
CA PHE A 159 6.30 -1.48 -5.46
C PHE A 159 7.68 -2.12 -5.35
N LYS A 160 7.93 -2.84 -4.23
CA LYS A 160 9.12 -3.65 -3.98
C LYS A 160 8.75 -5.05 -3.51
N THR A 161 9.49 -6.06 -4.00
CA THR A 161 9.32 -7.46 -3.60
C THR A 161 10.60 -8.27 -3.79
N ASP A 162 10.76 -9.32 -2.99
CA ASP A 162 11.74 -10.39 -3.13
C ASP A 162 11.26 -11.52 -4.05
N ASP A 163 9.94 -11.60 -4.31
CA ASP A 163 9.29 -12.69 -5.05
C ASP A 163 9.30 -12.44 -6.57
N ASP A 164 9.91 -13.37 -7.31
CA ASP A 164 10.05 -13.27 -8.76
C ASP A 164 8.71 -13.40 -9.50
N ASP A 165 7.84 -14.34 -9.07
CA ASP A 165 6.58 -14.60 -9.74
C ASP A 165 5.62 -13.44 -9.54
N LEU A 166 5.52 -12.92 -8.30
CA LEU A 166 4.73 -11.73 -8.02
C LEU A 166 5.19 -10.54 -8.86
N PHE A 167 6.52 -10.33 -8.98
CA PHE A 167 7.04 -9.21 -9.76
C PHE A 167 6.74 -9.35 -11.25
N ARG A 168 7.00 -10.54 -11.84
CA ARG A 168 6.71 -10.81 -13.26
C ARG A 168 5.24 -10.65 -13.60
N ASP A 169 4.34 -11.18 -12.78
CA ASP A 169 2.90 -11.01 -12.97
C ASP A 169 2.51 -9.53 -12.85
N SER A 170 3.10 -8.79 -11.90
CA SER A 170 2.84 -7.37 -11.71
C SER A 170 3.20 -6.53 -12.93
N LEU A 171 4.24 -6.89 -13.70
CA LEU A 171 4.59 -6.20 -14.95
C LEU A 171 3.45 -6.24 -15.99
N SER A 172 2.57 -7.23 -15.93
CA SER A 172 1.36 -7.30 -16.77
C SER A 172 0.14 -6.67 -16.09
N TYR A 173 0.06 -6.74 -14.77
CA TYR A 173 -1.09 -6.26 -13.99
C TYR A 173 -1.20 -4.73 -13.99
N PHE A 174 -0.09 -4.02 -13.83
CA PHE A 174 -0.09 -2.55 -13.82
C PHE A 174 -0.60 -1.97 -15.14
N PRO A 175 -0.07 -2.34 -16.32
CA PRO A 175 -0.61 -1.85 -17.59
C PRO A 175 -2.07 -2.22 -17.82
N ALA A 176 -2.48 -3.45 -17.49
CA ALA A 176 -3.86 -3.90 -17.62
C ALA A 176 -4.84 -3.06 -16.78
N ALA A 177 -4.39 -2.57 -15.63
CA ALA A 177 -5.14 -1.66 -14.77
C ALA A 177 -4.97 -0.16 -15.14
N GLY A 178 -4.33 0.15 -16.28
CA GLY A 178 -4.16 1.52 -16.77
C GLY A 178 -3.08 2.33 -16.03
N PHE A 179 -2.03 1.65 -15.54
CA PHE A 179 -0.83 2.29 -15.00
C PHE A 179 0.32 2.15 -15.99
N GLU A 180 1.05 3.22 -16.23
CA GLU A 180 2.29 3.22 -17.00
C GLU A 180 3.46 2.89 -16.07
N ILE A 181 4.23 1.84 -16.38
CA ILE A 181 5.48 1.54 -15.66
C ILE A 181 6.55 2.50 -16.17
N THR A 182 6.91 3.48 -15.33
CA THR A 182 7.88 4.54 -15.67
C THR A 182 9.31 4.17 -15.32
N TRP A 183 9.49 3.22 -14.38
CA TRP A 183 10.79 2.70 -13.98
C TRP A 183 10.65 1.30 -13.42
N GLN A 184 11.66 0.43 -13.64
CA GLN A 184 11.71 -0.91 -13.06
C GLN A 184 13.13 -1.44 -12.96
N THR A 185 13.34 -2.37 -12.01
CA THR A 185 14.59 -3.13 -11.87
C THR A 185 14.32 -4.53 -11.32
N PHE A 186 15.15 -5.50 -11.72
CA PHE A 186 15.17 -6.85 -11.14
C PHE A 186 16.21 -7.02 -10.02
N ASP A 187 17.03 -5.97 -9.77
CA ASP A 187 18.01 -5.92 -8.70
C ASP A 187 18.22 -4.46 -8.27
N LEU A 188 17.46 -4.05 -7.25
CA LEU A 188 17.42 -2.69 -6.74
C LEU A 188 18.77 -2.22 -6.21
N HIS A 189 19.53 -3.14 -5.59
CA HIS A 189 20.78 -2.78 -4.92
C HIS A 189 21.99 -2.72 -5.87
N LYS A 190 21.87 -3.25 -7.08
CA LYS A 190 22.94 -3.18 -8.07
C LYS A 190 23.23 -1.75 -8.53
N ASN A 191 22.16 -0.93 -8.64
CA ASN A 191 22.23 0.51 -8.93
C ASN A 191 21.20 1.20 -8.04
N GLU A 192 21.43 1.16 -6.73
CA GLU A 192 20.47 1.64 -5.75
C GLU A 192 20.26 3.14 -5.89
N PRO A 193 19.01 3.59 -6.15
CA PRO A 193 18.72 5.00 -6.26
C PRO A 193 18.69 5.68 -4.89
N ASP A 194 19.05 6.96 -4.84
CA ASP A 194 19.15 7.74 -3.59
C ASP A 194 17.81 7.85 -2.82
N TRP A 195 16.68 7.70 -3.54
CA TRP A 195 15.35 7.71 -2.92
C TRP A 195 14.97 6.40 -2.24
N ASN A 196 15.76 5.30 -2.39
CA ASN A 196 15.43 4.03 -1.77
C ASN A 196 15.63 4.09 -0.25
N LEU A 197 14.57 3.73 0.48
CA LEU A 197 14.64 3.48 1.92
C LEU A 197 14.63 1.97 2.14
N ARG A 198 15.73 1.44 2.65
CA ARG A 198 15.85 0.02 2.96
C ARG A 198 14.97 -0.35 4.14
N THR A 199 14.00 -1.24 3.90
CA THR A 199 13.15 -1.80 4.95
C THR A 199 13.86 -2.94 5.68
N GLU A 200 13.31 -3.41 6.82
CA GLU A 200 13.83 -4.58 7.53
C GLU A 200 13.81 -5.85 6.66
N HIS A 201 12.73 -6.03 5.87
CA HIS A 201 12.63 -7.16 4.93
C HIS A 201 13.67 -7.06 3.84
N GLU A 202 13.90 -5.89 3.30
CA GLU A 202 14.90 -5.63 2.28
C GLU A 202 16.31 -5.97 2.79
N GLY A 203 16.66 -5.53 4.00
CA GLY A 203 17.92 -5.89 4.63
C GLY A 203 18.07 -7.40 4.82
N MET A 204 17.06 -8.06 5.36
CA MET A 204 17.03 -9.50 5.58
C MET A 204 17.22 -10.34 4.30
N PHE A 205 16.56 -9.95 3.20
CA PHE A 205 16.69 -10.64 1.92
C PHE A 205 18.03 -10.35 1.23
N SER A 206 18.52 -9.11 1.33
CA SER A 206 19.85 -8.75 0.81
C SER A 206 20.98 -9.53 1.46
N GLU A 207 20.91 -9.74 2.78
CA GLU A 207 21.88 -10.57 3.53
C GLU A 207 21.88 -12.03 3.06
N GLN A 208 20.77 -12.51 2.51
CA GLN A 208 20.64 -13.85 1.92
C GLN A 208 21.02 -13.89 0.43
N GLY A 209 21.45 -12.78 -0.16
CA GLY A 209 21.78 -12.66 -1.58
C GLY A 209 20.57 -12.72 -2.51
N ILE A 210 19.36 -12.45 -1.99
CA ILE A 210 18.13 -12.42 -2.79
C ILE A 210 17.97 -11.03 -3.39
N PRO A 211 17.97 -10.87 -4.73
CA PRO A 211 17.78 -9.58 -5.38
C PRO A 211 16.39 -9.02 -5.08
N ILE A 212 16.30 -7.73 -4.81
CA ILE A 212 15.04 -7.02 -4.63
C ILE A 212 14.60 -6.45 -5.97
N LYS A 213 13.38 -6.79 -6.40
CA LYS A 213 12.74 -6.24 -7.58
C LYS A 213 11.92 -5.04 -7.18
N ALA A 214 11.92 -4.01 -8.02
CA ALA A 214 11.12 -2.81 -7.78
C ALA A 214 10.61 -2.22 -9.09
N LEU A 215 9.45 -1.55 -9.01
CA LEU A 215 8.93 -0.73 -10.09
C LEU A 215 8.24 0.52 -9.54
N ILE A 216 8.18 1.54 -10.38
CA ILE A 216 7.35 2.74 -10.20
C ILE A 216 6.35 2.75 -11.35
N ALA A 217 5.06 2.84 -11.03
CA ALA A 217 4.00 2.90 -12.00
C ALA A 217 3.14 4.14 -11.75
N ARG A 218 2.84 4.89 -12.81
CA ARG A 218 2.06 6.13 -12.79
C ARG A 218 0.64 5.85 -13.25
N LYS A 219 -0.34 6.42 -12.57
CA LYS A 219 -1.74 6.38 -13.00
C LYS A 219 -1.86 7.10 -14.35
N GLY A 220 -2.29 6.35 -15.37
CA GLY A 220 -2.63 6.89 -16.69
C GLY A 220 -4.11 7.30 -16.79
N PRO A 221 -4.55 7.84 -17.95
CA PRO A 221 -5.96 8.14 -18.21
C PRO A 221 -6.87 6.90 -18.10
N ASP A 222 -8.15 7.10 -17.83
CA ASP A 222 -9.10 5.99 -17.62
C ASP A 222 -9.31 5.11 -18.85
N ASN A 223 -9.18 5.67 -20.06
CA ASN A 223 -9.27 4.94 -21.31
C ASN A 223 -8.09 3.97 -21.56
N THR A 224 -7.09 3.94 -20.71
CA THR A 224 -5.97 3.00 -20.79
C THR A 224 -6.22 1.69 -20.02
N VAL A 225 -7.32 1.60 -19.26
CA VAL A 225 -7.71 0.37 -18.56
C VAL A 225 -8.20 -0.67 -19.54
N THR A 226 -7.56 -1.85 -19.54
CA THR A 226 -7.93 -2.97 -20.41
C THR A 226 -8.43 -4.19 -19.65
N TRP A 227 -8.21 -4.23 -18.32
CA TRP A 227 -8.64 -5.34 -17.50
C TRP A 227 -10.15 -5.28 -17.22
N VAL A 228 -10.83 -6.41 -17.40
CA VAL A 228 -12.25 -6.58 -17.08
C VAL A 228 -12.39 -7.72 -16.07
N GLU A 229 -13.24 -7.53 -15.06
CA GLU A 229 -13.53 -8.56 -14.07
C GLU A 229 -14.12 -9.81 -14.78
N PRO A 230 -13.54 -11.02 -14.60
CA PRO A 230 -14.00 -12.22 -15.31
C PRO A 230 -15.50 -12.53 -15.14
N LYS A 231 -16.09 -12.17 -13.98
CA LYS A 231 -17.54 -12.32 -13.75
C LYS A 231 -18.38 -11.30 -14.55
N ALA A 232 -17.83 -10.14 -14.86
CA ALA A 232 -18.54 -9.17 -15.70
C ALA A 232 -18.55 -9.60 -17.17
N LEU A 233 -17.44 -10.17 -17.65
CA LEU A 233 -17.36 -10.77 -18.99
C LEU A 233 -18.37 -11.90 -19.17
N ALA A 234 -18.47 -12.81 -18.20
CA ALA A 234 -19.43 -13.92 -18.26
C ALA A 234 -20.88 -13.42 -18.36
N ARG A 235 -21.24 -12.40 -17.59
CA ARG A 235 -22.60 -11.80 -17.65
C ARG A 235 -22.88 -11.07 -18.96
N GLN A 236 -21.87 -10.47 -19.58
CA GLN A 236 -22.03 -9.83 -20.89
C GLN A 236 -22.27 -10.88 -21.97
N GLN A 237 -21.53 -11.99 -21.94
CA GLN A 237 -21.73 -13.12 -22.87
C GLN A 237 -23.10 -13.77 -22.71
N GLU A 238 -23.54 -14.03 -21.47
CA GLU A 238 -24.90 -14.56 -21.20
C GLU A 238 -25.99 -13.61 -21.74
N ALA A 239 -25.82 -12.28 -21.58
CA ALA A 239 -26.78 -11.29 -22.06
C ALA A 239 -26.80 -11.15 -23.59
N GLU A 240 -25.67 -11.39 -24.27
CA GLU A 240 -25.58 -11.42 -25.73
C GLU A 240 -26.21 -12.71 -26.29
N ASP A 241 -25.97 -13.86 -25.65
CA ASP A 241 -26.54 -15.15 -26.04
C ASP A 241 -28.08 -15.21 -25.84
N ASP A 242 -28.63 -14.47 -24.85
CA ASP A 242 -30.09 -14.39 -24.60
C ASP A 242 -30.81 -13.38 -25.56
N ALA A 243 -30.05 -12.56 -26.31
CA ALA A 243 -30.58 -11.56 -27.24
C ALA A 243 -30.65 -12.04 -28.71
N ASP A 244 -30.04 -13.17 -29.04
CA ASP A 244 -30.09 -13.86 -30.33
C ASP A 244 -31.12 -15.01 -30.32
#